data_4c230e06fbb1367fe402e85b1d6f6274
#
_entry.id   4c230e06fbb1367fe402e85b1d6f6274
#
_cell.length_a   1.000
_cell.length_b   1.000
_cell.length_c   1.000
_cell.angle_alpha   90.00
_cell.angle_beta   90.00
_cell.angle_gamma   90.00
#
_symmetry.space_group_name_H-M   'P 1'
#
loop_
_entity.id
_entity.type
_entity.pdbx_description
1 polymer ?
#
loop_
_entity_poly.entity_id
_entity_poly.type
_entity_poly.pdbx_seq_one_letter_code
_entity_poly.pdbx_strand_id
1 'polypeptide(L)'
;IDTHAHGSQAASGMTPQRNWVDYARLAFGVTTVHDPSNDTQAIFAASELTKSGQIVAPRTFSTGTILYGAQGSYKAEIESLDDALFHLKRMKAVGAFSVKSYNQPRRDQRQQVLEAARQVKMMVVPEGGSTFMHNMTMIVDGHTGIEHTLPVQTAYDDVMDLWRNTMVGYTPTLSVAYGGISGEQFWYEHDDLWKHSRLKLFIPPHILNPRSRRREKSPLEDYNHIRVAEIARQVVENGGLVQAGGHGQLNGICTHWEMWSFVQGGMTPMQALGCGTINGAKYLGLDGDLGSLEVGKLADILVMEKDADPTKQIRDSERVHLTIANGRIFDAATMTEQNSQIAPDFYWRHVGNGISFPLPIATGCSCGRSTN
;
A
#
# COMPACT_ATOMS: atom_id res chain seq x y z
N ILE A 1 -4.80 -4.08 6.86
CA ILE A 1 -3.78 -4.60 5.93
C ILE A 1 -3.73 -3.69 4.71
N ASP A 2 -2.55 -3.19 4.38
CA ASP A 2 -2.29 -2.40 3.18
C ASP A 2 -1.38 -3.22 2.26
N THR A 3 -1.89 -3.64 1.11
CA THR A 3 -1.18 -4.55 0.21
C THR A 3 -0.30 -3.85 -0.81
N HIS A 4 -0.36 -2.51 -0.88
CA HIS A 4 0.48 -1.69 -1.75
C HIS A 4 0.76 -0.34 -1.10
N ALA A 5 1.77 -0.28 -0.24
CA ALA A 5 2.12 0.95 0.47
C ALA A 5 3.62 1.20 0.52
N HIS A 6 4.06 2.19 -0.22
CA HIS A 6 5.46 2.63 -0.21
C HIS A 6 5.77 3.48 1.03
N GLY A 7 7.00 3.36 1.52
CA GLY A 7 7.48 4.19 2.62
C GLY A 7 8.97 3.98 2.89
N SER A 8 9.69 5.07 3.13
CA SER A 8 11.12 4.99 3.41
C SER A 8 11.40 4.24 4.70
N GLN A 9 12.23 3.22 4.66
CA GLN A 9 12.66 2.42 5.80
C GLN A 9 14.09 2.77 6.28
N ALA A 10 14.77 3.65 5.55
CA ALA A 10 16.09 4.13 5.93
C ALA A 10 16.27 5.61 5.58
N ALA A 11 17.13 6.28 6.35
CA ALA A 11 17.65 7.60 6.04
C ALA A 11 19.17 7.48 5.83
N SER A 12 19.64 7.79 4.62
CA SER A 12 21.06 7.67 4.26
C SER A 12 21.67 6.30 4.60
N GLY A 13 20.94 5.21 4.34
CA GLY A 13 21.38 3.84 4.60
C GLY A 13 21.25 3.38 6.07
N MET A 14 20.72 4.23 6.96
CA MET A 14 20.51 3.89 8.37
C MET A 14 19.02 3.68 8.64
N THR A 15 18.66 2.55 9.26
CA THR A 15 17.30 2.30 9.74
C THR A 15 17.06 3.12 11.01
N PRO A 16 16.11 4.07 11.04
CA PRO A 16 15.83 4.86 12.21
C PRO A 16 15.13 4.02 13.29
N GLN A 17 15.49 4.20 14.54
CA GLN A 17 14.81 3.54 15.66
C GLN A 17 13.34 3.95 15.76
N ARG A 18 13.02 5.18 15.35
CA ARG A 18 11.66 5.74 15.29
C ARG A 18 11.37 6.26 13.90
N ASN A 19 10.80 5.41 13.06
CA ASN A 19 10.40 5.78 11.72
C ASN A 19 8.98 6.37 11.75
N TRP A 20 8.84 7.63 11.39
CA TRP A 20 7.54 8.30 11.38
C TRP A 20 6.52 7.61 10.46
N VAL A 21 6.96 7.02 9.36
CA VAL A 21 6.12 6.25 8.43
C VAL A 21 5.40 5.12 9.14
N ASP A 22 6.13 4.37 9.93
CA ASP A 22 5.60 3.20 10.64
C ASP A 22 4.67 3.61 11.78
N TYR A 23 5.04 4.66 12.52
CA TYR A 23 4.15 5.21 13.54
C TYR A 23 2.87 5.81 12.96
N ALA A 24 2.94 6.50 11.81
CA ALA A 24 1.77 7.00 11.13
C ALA A 24 0.83 5.86 10.70
N ARG A 25 1.37 4.78 10.14
CA ARG A 25 0.61 3.59 9.76
C ARG A 25 -0.11 2.97 10.95
N LEU A 26 0.61 2.70 12.03
CA LEU A 26 0.02 2.13 13.27
C LEU A 26 -0.99 3.08 13.92
N ALA A 27 -0.75 4.39 13.93
CA ALA A 27 -1.67 5.40 14.45
C ALA A 27 -3.01 5.42 13.70
N PHE A 28 -3.03 5.01 12.45
CA PHE A 28 -4.23 4.84 11.64
C PHE A 28 -4.68 3.36 11.53
N GLY A 29 -4.15 2.47 12.39
CA GLY A 29 -4.60 1.08 12.48
C GLY A 29 -4.07 0.15 11.39
N VAL A 30 -3.06 0.56 10.62
CA VAL A 30 -2.43 -0.32 9.63
C VAL A 30 -1.38 -1.17 10.32
N THR A 31 -1.70 -2.45 10.55
CA THR A 31 -0.85 -3.39 11.31
C THR A 31 0.00 -4.29 10.43
N THR A 32 -0.37 -4.43 9.17
CA THR A 32 0.39 -5.21 8.17
C THR A 32 0.47 -4.45 6.85
N VAL A 33 1.66 -4.44 6.26
CA VAL A 33 1.97 -3.72 5.02
C VAL A 33 2.74 -4.63 4.07
N HIS A 34 2.39 -4.59 2.79
CA HIS A 34 3.21 -5.08 1.71
C HIS A 34 3.71 -3.90 0.88
N ASP A 35 5.03 -3.70 0.83
CA ASP A 35 5.68 -2.68 0.02
C ASP A 35 6.24 -3.33 -1.26
N PRO A 36 5.61 -3.12 -2.42
CA PRO A 36 6.01 -3.80 -3.65
C PRO A 36 7.20 -3.15 -4.36
N SER A 37 7.93 -2.23 -3.71
CA SER A 37 9.15 -1.62 -4.25
C SER A 37 9.91 -0.86 -3.18
N ASN A 38 11.02 -1.39 -2.71
CA ASN A 38 11.86 -0.70 -1.73
C ASN A 38 13.33 -1.13 -1.87
N ASP A 39 14.24 -0.40 -1.22
CA ASP A 39 15.60 -0.85 -1.07
C ASP A 39 15.64 -2.17 -0.28
N THR A 40 16.21 -3.20 -0.87
CA THR A 40 16.21 -4.55 -0.31
C THR A 40 16.86 -4.60 1.06
N GLN A 41 18.01 -3.96 1.22
CA GLN A 41 18.75 -4.00 2.48
C GLN A 41 17.97 -3.28 3.59
N ALA A 42 17.47 -2.09 3.31
CA ALA A 42 16.75 -1.27 4.28
C ALA A 42 15.44 -1.93 4.75
N ILE A 43 14.60 -2.40 3.80
CA ILE A 43 13.28 -2.92 4.15
C ILE A 43 13.34 -4.24 4.92
N PHE A 44 14.23 -5.17 4.53
CA PHE A 44 14.34 -6.44 5.23
C PHE A 44 15.05 -6.29 6.58
N ALA A 45 16.04 -5.38 6.70
CA ALA A 45 16.63 -5.06 8.01
C ALA A 45 15.57 -4.47 8.96
N ALA A 46 14.75 -3.52 8.50
CA ALA A 46 13.66 -2.96 9.31
C ALA A 46 12.63 -4.03 9.70
N SER A 47 12.28 -4.93 8.78
CA SER A 47 11.38 -6.05 9.07
C SER A 47 11.90 -6.97 10.17
N GLU A 48 13.19 -7.33 10.13
CA GLU A 48 13.82 -8.15 11.17
C GLU A 48 13.90 -7.42 12.53
N LEU A 49 14.22 -6.13 12.54
CA LEU A 49 14.20 -5.32 13.77
C LEU A 49 12.79 -5.22 14.36
N THR A 50 11.77 -5.17 13.52
CA THR A 50 10.36 -5.20 13.96
C THR A 50 9.99 -6.55 14.57
N LYS A 51 10.35 -7.65 13.92
CA LYS A 51 10.11 -9.02 14.43
C LYS A 51 10.80 -9.27 15.78
N SER A 52 12.00 -8.73 15.97
CA SER A 52 12.75 -8.85 17.22
C SER A 52 12.28 -7.86 18.31
N GLY A 53 11.30 -6.99 18.01
CA GLY A 53 10.76 -6.00 18.95
C GLY A 53 11.67 -4.80 19.21
N GLN A 54 12.74 -4.63 18.44
CA GLN A 54 13.69 -3.53 18.61
C GLN A 54 13.17 -2.20 18.09
N ILE A 55 12.28 -2.23 17.10
CA ILE A 55 11.56 -1.05 16.60
C ILE A 55 10.05 -1.28 16.62
N VAL A 56 9.30 -0.18 16.63
CA VAL A 56 7.84 -0.19 16.54
C VAL A 56 7.45 0.09 15.09
N ALA A 57 6.86 -0.90 14.44
CA ALA A 57 6.39 -0.80 13.06
C ALA A 57 5.25 -1.80 12.80
N PRO A 58 4.46 -1.63 11.74
CA PRO A 58 3.61 -2.70 11.21
C PRO A 58 4.45 -3.92 10.81
N ARG A 59 3.82 -5.09 10.75
CA ARG A 59 4.41 -6.24 10.07
C ARG A 59 4.63 -5.89 8.59
N THR A 60 5.88 -5.76 8.17
CA THR A 60 6.23 -5.28 6.83
C THR A 60 6.82 -6.40 5.99
N PHE A 61 6.17 -6.63 4.86
CA PHE A 61 6.64 -7.49 3.78
C PHE A 61 7.02 -6.63 2.58
N SER A 62 7.88 -7.14 1.71
CA SER A 62 8.27 -6.39 0.51
C SER A 62 8.74 -7.31 -0.60
N THR A 63 8.67 -6.80 -1.82
CA THR A 63 9.34 -7.39 -2.98
C THR A 63 10.83 -7.01 -3.03
N GLY A 64 11.24 -5.99 -2.26
CA GLY A 64 12.58 -5.39 -2.38
C GLY A 64 12.82 -4.79 -3.76
N THR A 65 14.02 -5.00 -4.32
CA THR A 65 14.41 -4.51 -5.64
C THR A 65 13.48 -5.04 -6.73
N ILE A 66 12.95 -4.15 -7.55
CA ILE A 66 12.03 -4.50 -8.65
C ILE A 66 12.76 -5.13 -9.82
N LEU A 67 12.04 -5.97 -10.55
CA LEU A 67 12.50 -6.59 -11.81
C LEU A 67 11.98 -5.76 -12.99
N TYR A 68 12.85 -5.52 -13.98
CA TYR A 68 12.51 -4.68 -15.11
C TYR A 68 13.21 -5.17 -16.40
N GLY A 69 12.53 -5.09 -17.49
CA GLY A 69 13.05 -5.54 -18.81
C GLY A 69 13.81 -4.47 -19.59
N ALA A 70 14.32 -3.44 -18.92
CA ALA A 70 15.13 -2.39 -19.51
C ALA A 70 16.12 -1.84 -18.47
N GLN A 71 17.17 -1.17 -18.91
CA GLN A 71 18.19 -0.62 -18.02
C GLN A 71 17.63 0.37 -17.00
N GLY A 72 18.13 0.31 -15.76
CA GLY A 72 17.77 1.22 -14.68
C GLY A 72 18.65 1.05 -13.45
N SER A 73 19.08 2.15 -12.86
CA SER A 73 20.10 2.18 -11.81
C SER A 73 19.73 1.44 -10.50
N TYR A 74 18.45 1.19 -10.24
CA TYR A 74 17.96 0.53 -9.01
C TYR A 74 17.00 -0.62 -9.31
N LYS A 75 17.10 -1.18 -10.51
CA LYS A 75 16.25 -2.25 -11.00
C LYS A 75 17.12 -3.45 -11.42
N ALA A 76 16.61 -4.64 -11.14
CA ALA A 76 17.22 -5.85 -11.67
C ALA A 76 16.74 -6.07 -13.11
N GLU A 77 17.67 -6.05 -14.06
CA GLU A 77 17.36 -6.25 -15.47
C GLU A 77 17.13 -7.75 -15.76
N ILE A 78 16.05 -8.04 -16.46
CA ILE A 78 15.64 -9.40 -16.82
C ILE A 78 15.56 -9.52 -18.33
N GLU A 79 16.43 -10.33 -18.91
CA GLU A 79 16.43 -10.66 -20.33
C GLU A 79 16.24 -12.15 -20.59
N SER A 80 16.42 -12.98 -19.58
CA SER A 80 16.34 -14.44 -19.67
C SER A 80 15.66 -15.07 -18.44
N LEU A 81 15.29 -16.35 -18.56
CA LEU A 81 14.82 -17.13 -17.42
C LEU A 81 15.90 -17.28 -16.34
N ASP A 82 17.16 -17.39 -16.72
CA ASP A 82 18.27 -17.52 -15.78
C ASP A 82 18.47 -16.23 -14.99
N ASP A 83 18.33 -15.06 -15.60
CA ASP A 83 18.35 -13.77 -14.89
C ASP A 83 17.21 -13.71 -13.87
N ALA A 84 16.00 -14.06 -14.30
CA ALA A 84 14.85 -14.09 -13.41
C ALA A 84 15.09 -15.04 -12.22
N LEU A 85 15.53 -16.26 -12.47
CA LEU A 85 15.85 -17.25 -11.43
C LEU A 85 16.92 -16.75 -10.46
N PHE A 86 17.98 -16.12 -10.95
CA PHE A 86 19.04 -15.56 -10.13
C PHE A 86 18.47 -14.49 -9.17
N HIS A 87 17.70 -13.54 -9.69
CA HIS A 87 17.16 -12.46 -8.88
C HIS A 87 16.09 -12.94 -7.88
N LEU A 88 15.21 -13.86 -8.30
CA LEU A 88 14.19 -14.41 -7.39
C LEU A 88 14.81 -15.23 -6.26
N LYS A 89 15.83 -16.04 -6.55
CA LYS A 89 16.57 -16.79 -5.52
C LYS A 89 17.24 -15.83 -4.51
N ARG A 90 17.87 -14.77 -5.03
CA ARG A 90 18.48 -13.74 -4.17
C ARG A 90 17.44 -13.06 -3.27
N MET A 91 16.29 -12.66 -3.81
CA MET A 91 15.22 -12.05 -3.03
C MET A 91 14.64 -13.02 -2.00
N LYS A 92 14.43 -14.28 -2.38
CA LYS A 92 13.97 -15.31 -1.45
C LYS A 92 14.95 -15.54 -0.29
N ALA A 93 16.24 -15.47 -0.56
CA ALA A 93 17.28 -15.66 0.47
C ALA A 93 17.26 -14.57 1.55
N VAL A 94 16.78 -13.37 1.26
CA VAL A 94 16.60 -12.29 2.25
C VAL A 94 15.20 -12.24 2.86
N GLY A 95 14.34 -13.21 2.55
CA GLY A 95 13.02 -13.38 3.17
C GLY A 95 11.84 -12.86 2.36
N ALA A 96 12.04 -12.43 1.10
CA ALA A 96 10.93 -12.09 0.23
C ALA A 96 10.13 -13.33 -0.16
N PHE A 97 8.80 -13.26 -0.13
CA PHE A 97 7.89 -14.26 -0.70
C PHE A 97 7.24 -13.79 -2.02
N SER A 98 7.50 -12.56 -2.40
CA SER A 98 6.98 -11.91 -3.60
C SER A 98 8.08 -11.15 -4.34
N VAL A 99 7.86 -10.91 -5.63
CA VAL A 99 8.70 -10.04 -6.46
C VAL A 99 7.82 -9.12 -7.28
N LYS A 100 8.29 -7.89 -7.55
CA LYS A 100 7.60 -6.96 -8.45
C LYS A 100 8.15 -7.09 -9.87
N SER A 101 7.26 -7.44 -10.80
CA SER A 101 7.50 -7.38 -12.24
C SER A 101 7.08 -6.01 -12.76
N TYR A 102 8.02 -5.06 -12.81
CA TYR A 102 7.72 -3.65 -13.07
C TYR A 102 7.73 -3.33 -14.56
N ASN A 103 6.56 -3.00 -15.11
CA ASN A 103 6.40 -2.52 -16.49
C ASN A 103 7.26 -3.25 -17.54
N GLN A 104 7.37 -4.57 -17.42
CA GLN A 104 8.10 -5.38 -18.39
C GLN A 104 7.53 -5.14 -19.79
N PRO A 105 8.28 -4.57 -20.74
CA PRO A 105 7.72 -4.14 -22.01
C PRO A 105 7.31 -5.32 -22.90
N ARG A 106 8.01 -6.45 -22.80
CA ARG A 106 7.73 -7.64 -23.58
C ARG A 106 7.03 -8.71 -22.76
N ARG A 107 6.08 -9.39 -23.36
CA ARG A 107 5.31 -10.46 -22.69
C ARG A 107 6.20 -11.66 -22.35
N ASP A 108 7.17 -12.01 -23.18
CA ASP A 108 8.11 -13.10 -22.92
C ASP A 108 8.92 -12.86 -21.63
N GLN A 109 9.35 -11.63 -21.37
CA GLN A 109 10.03 -11.27 -20.11
C GLN A 109 9.12 -11.51 -18.91
N ARG A 110 7.84 -11.11 -18.98
CA ARG A 110 6.87 -11.36 -17.90
C ARG A 110 6.67 -12.85 -17.68
N GLN A 111 6.57 -13.64 -18.75
CA GLN A 111 6.43 -15.09 -18.67
C GLN A 111 7.67 -15.78 -18.09
N GLN A 112 8.88 -15.29 -18.39
CA GLN A 112 10.12 -15.76 -17.76
C GLN A 112 10.13 -15.51 -16.25
N VAL A 113 9.67 -14.32 -15.81
CA VAL A 113 9.54 -14.01 -14.37
C VAL A 113 8.52 -14.95 -13.69
N LEU A 114 7.38 -15.20 -14.34
CA LEU A 114 6.37 -16.14 -13.82
C LEU A 114 6.88 -17.57 -13.71
N GLU A 115 7.60 -18.04 -14.74
CA GLU A 115 8.21 -19.37 -14.72
C GLU A 115 9.24 -19.49 -13.58
N ALA A 116 10.10 -18.50 -13.44
CA ALA A 116 11.06 -18.45 -12.34
C ALA A 116 10.36 -18.47 -10.98
N ALA A 117 9.30 -17.66 -10.84
CA ALA A 117 8.52 -17.55 -9.60
C ALA A 117 7.84 -18.87 -9.23
N ARG A 118 7.28 -19.59 -10.22
CA ARG A 118 6.70 -20.91 -10.02
C ARG A 118 7.74 -21.91 -9.49
N GLN A 119 8.95 -21.94 -10.07
CA GLN A 119 10.02 -22.82 -9.64
C GLN A 119 10.48 -22.55 -8.21
N VAL A 120 10.56 -21.27 -7.81
CA VAL A 120 10.99 -20.90 -6.45
C VAL A 120 9.82 -20.68 -5.47
N LYS A 121 8.57 -20.84 -5.92
CA LYS A 121 7.34 -20.65 -5.13
C LYS A 121 7.26 -19.24 -4.53
N MET A 122 7.21 -18.23 -5.38
CA MET A 122 7.04 -16.83 -5.02
C MET A 122 5.84 -16.22 -5.75
N MET A 123 5.22 -15.22 -5.15
CA MET A 123 4.21 -14.40 -5.81
C MET A 123 4.88 -13.45 -6.81
N VAL A 124 4.16 -13.13 -7.89
CA VAL A 124 4.56 -12.08 -8.83
C VAL A 124 3.53 -10.97 -8.80
N VAL A 125 3.94 -9.82 -8.29
CA VAL A 125 3.16 -8.60 -8.21
C VAL A 125 3.56 -7.73 -9.40
N PRO A 126 2.73 -7.58 -10.44
CA PRO A 126 3.07 -6.77 -11.59
C PRO A 126 2.77 -5.30 -11.35
N GLU A 127 3.49 -4.42 -12.00
CA GLU A 127 3.00 -3.07 -12.24
C GLU A 127 1.98 -3.12 -13.36
N GLY A 128 0.78 -2.63 -13.13
CA GLY A 128 -0.23 -2.47 -14.17
C GLY A 128 0.23 -1.45 -15.22
N GLY A 129 -0.07 -1.73 -16.47
CA GLY A 129 0.31 -0.88 -17.60
C GLY A 129 -0.79 0.09 -18.01
N SER A 130 -0.40 1.14 -18.76
CA SER A 130 -1.32 2.12 -19.33
C SER A 130 -2.11 1.61 -20.55
N THR A 131 -1.96 0.34 -20.90
CA THR A 131 -2.71 -0.28 -21.99
C THR A 131 -3.55 -1.44 -21.47
N PHE A 132 -4.82 -1.47 -21.86
CA PHE A 132 -5.79 -2.46 -21.38
C PHE A 132 -5.34 -3.91 -21.64
N MET A 133 -4.96 -4.22 -22.89
CA MET A 133 -4.54 -5.58 -23.25
C MET A 133 -3.29 -6.05 -22.53
N HIS A 134 -2.41 -5.13 -22.16
CA HIS A 134 -1.24 -5.46 -21.34
C HIS A 134 -1.69 -6.03 -19.97
N ASN A 135 -2.64 -5.37 -19.31
CA ASN A 135 -3.18 -5.83 -18.03
C ASN A 135 -3.94 -7.16 -18.17
N MET A 136 -4.75 -7.31 -19.21
CA MET A 136 -5.46 -8.59 -19.46
C MET A 136 -4.50 -9.77 -19.66
N THR A 137 -3.40 -9.56 -20.37
CA THR A 137 -2.39 -10.62 -20.54
C THR A 137 -1.69 -10.99 -19.22
N MET A 138 -1.60 -10.08 -18.25
CA MET A 138 -1.06 -10.43 -16.92
C MET A 138 -1.97 -11.43 -16.21
N ILE A 139 -3.29 -11.27 -16.29
CA ILE A 139 -4.25 -12.21 -15.70
C ILE A 139 -4.13 -13.57 -16.40
N VAL A 140 -4.13 -13.58 -17.74
CA VAL A 140 -4.02 -14.81 -18.54
C VAL A 140 -2.72 -15.55 -18.32
N ASP A 141 -1.61 -14.83 -18.14
CA ASP A 141 -0.29 -15.41 -17.91
C ASP A 141 -0.10 -15.93 -16.47
N GLY A 142 -1.01 -15.58 -15.54
CA GLY A 142 -1.02 -16.11 -14.17
C GLY A 142 -0.19 -15.29 -13.17
N HIS A 143 -0.15 -13.97 -13.30
CA HIS A 143 0.34 -13.09 -12.23
C HIS A 143 -0.56 -13.21 -11.00
N THR A 144 -0.02 -12.94 -9.82
CA THR A 144 -0.78 -13.03 -8.57
C THR A 144 -1.83 -11.94 -8.45
N GLY A 145 -1.57 -10.76 -9.02
CA GLY A 145 -2.48 -9.62 -8.99
C GLY A 145 -2.30 -8.68 -10.17
N ILE A 146 -3.08 -7.63 -10.18
CA ILE A 146 -2.91 -6.41 -10.98
C ILE A 146 -2.81 -5.25 -10.02
N GLU A 147 -1.71 -4.52 -10.08
CA GLU A 147 -1.49 -3.31 -9.31
C GLU A 147 -1.83 -2.08 -10.15
N HIS A 148 -2.42 -1.08 -9.54
CA HIS A 148 -2.96 0.12 -10.16
C HIS A 148 -4.23 -0.09 -10.98
N THR A 149 -4.87 1.03 -11.31
CA THR A 149 -6.16 1.04 -12.01
C THR A 149 -6.03 0.55 -13.45
N LEU A 150 -7.09 -0.09 -13.94
CA LEU A 150 -7.21 -0.36 -15.39
C LEU A 150 -7.37 0.97 -16.14
N PRO A 151 -6.73 1.11 -17.32
CA PRO A 151 -6.79 2.34 -18.11
C PRO A 151 -8.07 2.42 -18.97
N VAL A 152 -9.21 2.10 -18.37
CA VAL A 152 -10.53 2.13 -19.02
C VAL A 152 -11.57 2.67 -18.05
N GLN A 153 -12.59 3.32 -18.58
CA GLN A 153 -13.72 3.82 -17.79
C GLN A 153 -14.74 2.73 -17.45
N THR A 154 -14.90 1.76 -18.34
CA THR A 154 -15.89 0.69 -18.22
C THR A 154 -15.22 -0.64 -18.50
N ALA A 155 -15.41 -1.59 -17.61
CA ALA A 155 -15.11 -2.99 -17.85
C ALA A 155 -16.40 -3.77 -18.10
N TYR A 156 -16.37 -4.70 -19.04
CA TYR A 156 -17.54 -5.49 -19.45
C TYR A 156 -17.48 -6.91 -18.89
N ASP A 157 -18.52 -7.68 -19.14
CA ASP A 157 -18.71 -9.02 -18.55
C ASP A 157 -17.56 -9.98 -18.87
N ASP A 158 -16.93 -9.87 -20.03
CA ASP A 158 -15.77 -10.69 -20.41
C ASP A 158 -14.58 -10.46 -19.48
N VAL A 159 -14.36 -9.23 -19.03
CA VAL A 159 -13.33 -8.88 -18.04
C VAL A 159 -13.70 -9.43 -16.66
N MET A 160 -14.97 -9.31 -16.27
CA MET A 160 -15.48 -9.83 -15.01
C MET A 160 -15.40 -11.36 -14.98
N ASP A 161 -15.73 -12.02 -16.08
CA ASP A 161 -15.59 -13.47 -16.23
C ASP A 161 -14.12 -13.93 -16.13
N LEU A 162 -13.20 -13.18 -16.70
CA LEU A 162 -11.78 -13.46 -16.57
C LEU A 162 -11.34 -13.40 -15.11
N TRP A 163 -11.76 -12.38 -14.36
CA TRP A 163 -11.45 -12.28 -12.92
C TRP A 163 -12.10 -13.38 -12.10
N ARG A 164 -13.41 -13.60 -12.29
CA ARG A 164 -14.19 -14.62 -11.55
C ARG A 164 -13.61 -16.02 -11.70
N ASN A 165 -13.03 -16.35 -12.84
CA ASN A 165 -12.46 -17.65 -13.14
C ASN A 165 -10.97 -17.77 -12.78
N THR A 166 -10.41 -16.77 -12.11
CA THR A 166 -9.02 -16.74 -11.66
C THR A 166 -8.94 -16.32 -10.19
N MET A 167 -7.78 -16.55 -9.56
CA MET A 167 -7.52 -16.04 -8.20
C MET A 167 -6.68 -14.76 -8.21
N VAL A 168 -6.63 -14.08 -9.35
CA VAL A 168 -5.82 -12.86 -9.51
C VAL A 168 -6.44 -11.73 -8.69
N GLY A 169 -5.65 -11.15 -7.79
CA GLY A 169 -6.06 -10.01 -6.99
C GLY A 169 -6.06 -8.70 -7.79
N TYR A 170 -6.81 -7.72 -7.32
CA TYR A 170 -6.83 -6.37 -7.88
C TYR A 170 -6.58 -5.33 -6.78
N THR A 171 -5.45 -4.63 -6.88
CA THR A 171 -5.05 -3.54 -5.97
C THR A 171 -5.06 -2.22 -6.76
N PRO A 172 -6.19 -1.54 -6.90
CA PRO A 172 -6.30 -0.41 -7.83
C PRO A 172 -5.49 0.82 -7.43
N THR A 173 -5.11 0.99 -6.16
CA THR A 173 -4.38 2.18 -5.68
C THR A 173 -5.02 3.49 -6.16
N LEU A 174 -6.28 3.68 -5.80
CA LEU A 174 -7.13 4.77 -6.32
C LEU A 174 -6.57 6.18 -6.06
N SER A 175 -5.75 6.32 -5.03
CA SER A 175 -5.03 7.57 -4.73
C SER A 175 -4.12 8.04 -5.88
N VAL A 176 -3.66 7.12 -6.74
CA VAL A 176 -2.83 7.41 -7.93
C VAL A 176 -3.48 6.91 -9.23
N ALA A 177 -4.81 6.92 -9.28
CA ALA A 177 -5.58 6.46 -10.43
C ALA A 177 -5.15 7.11 -11.75
N TYR A 178 -5.11 6.32 -12.82
CA TYR A 178 -4.78 6.81 -14.16
C TYR A 178 -5.94 7.59 -14.81
N GLY A 179 -5.59 8.39 -15.83
CA GLY A 179 -6.56 8.99 -16.75
C GLY A 179 -7.22 10.29 -16.29
N GLY A 180 -6.69 10.94 -15.26
CA GLY A 180 -7.20 12.21 -14.76
C GLY A 180 -6.34 12.78 -13.64
N ILE A 181 -6.95 13.61 -12.80
CA ILE A 181 -6.32 14.11 -11.59
C ILE A 181 -6.15 12.94 -10.63
N SER A 182 -4.99 12.85 -10.01
CA SER A 182 -4.67 11.84 -9.00
C SER A 182 -5.72 11.84 -7.89
N GLY A 183 -6.24 10.67 -7.53
CA GLY A 183 -7.30 10.54 -6.53
C GLY A 183 -6.93 11.09 -5.15
N GLU A 184 -5.64 11.15 -4.81
CA GLU A 184 -5.19 11.81 -3.57
C GLU A 184 -5.59 13.28 -3.52
N GLN A 185 -5.65 13.99 -4.68
CA GLN A 185 -6.00 15.41 -4.73
C GLN A 185 -7.45 15.66 -4.30
N PHE A 186 -8.35 14.71 -4.54
CA PHE A 186 -9.72 14.78 -4.01
C PHE A 186 -9.72 14.93 -2.48
N TRP A 187 -8.94 14.12 -1.77
CA TRP A 187 -8.86 14.15 -0.32
C TRP A 187 -8.16 15.41 0.19
N TYR A 188 -7.12 15.89 -0.50
CA TYR A 188 -6.51 17.18 -0.17
C TYR A 188 -7.46 18.36 -0.39
N GLU A 189 -8.32 18.30 -1.38
CA GLU A 189 -9.31 19.35 -1.64
C GLU A 189 -10.43 19.37 -0.59
N HIS A 190 -10.97 18.20 -0.26
CA HIS A 190 -12.18 18.09 0.53
C HIS A 190 -11.95 17.99 2.04
N ASP A 191 -10.74 17.63 2.45
CA ASP A 191 -10.40 17.48 3.87
C ASP A 191 -9.34 18.51 4.30
N ASP A 192 -9.53 19.11 5.46
CA ASP A 192 -8.56 20.02 6.10
C ASP A 192 -7.43 19.22 6.80
N LEU A 193 -6.71 18.39 6.05
CA LEU A 193 -5.70 17.46 6.58
C LEU A 193 -4.63 18.14 7.43
N TRP A 194 -4.26 19.37 7.08
CA TRP A 194 -3.33 20.19 7.86
C TRP A 194 -3.86 20.58 9.27
N LYS A 195 -5.15 20.39 9.53
CA LYS A 195 -5.77 20.55 10.85
C LYS A 195 -5.86 19.23 11.61
N HIS A 196 -5.78 18.10 10.92
CA HIS A 196 -5.96 16.78 11.50
C HIS A 196 -4.90 16.51 12.58
N SER A 197 -5.33 16.30 13.83
CA SER A 197 -4.44 16.20 15.01
C SER A 197 -3.41 15.08 14.86
N ARG A 198 -3.86 13.89 14.46
CA ARG A 198 -3.02 12.70 14.31
C ARG A 198 -2.02 12.85 13.17
N LEU A 199 -2.41 13.42 12.02
CA LEU A 199 -1.48 13.69 10.92
C LEU A 199 -0.41 14.70 11.33
N LYS A 200 -0.76 15.77 12.02
CA LYS A 200 0.21 16.76 12.55
C LYS A 200 1.20 16.15 13.53
N LEU A 201 0.77 15.12 14.25
CA LEU A 201 1.59 14.47 15.26
C LEU A 201 2.61 13.52 14.64
N PHE A 202 2.20 12.77 13.64
CA PHE A 202 3.01 11.67 13.07
C PHE A 202 3.62 11.96 11.71
N ILE A 203 3.15 12.98 10.97
CA ILE A 203 3.69 13.32 9.65
C ILE A 203 4.52 14.60 9.72
N PRO A 204 5.76 14.58 9.21
CA PRO A 204 6.61 15.77 9.19
C PRO A 204 5.93 16.93 8.44
N PRO A 205 6.01 18.17 8.95
CA PRO A 205 5.36 19.32 8.34
C PRO A 205 5.74 19.59 6.89
N HIS A 206 6.98 19.26 6.50
CA HIS A 206 7.45 19.42 5.12
C HIS A 206 6.82 18.42 4.13
N ILE A 207 6.22 17.35 4.63
CA ILE A 207 5.42 16.38 3.85
C ILE A 207 3.95 16.76 3.89
N LEU A 208 3.40 17.02 5.09
CA LEU A 208 1.99 17.30 5.27
C LEU A 208 1.55 18.62 4.64
N ASN A 209 2.30 19.71 4.89
CA ASN A 209 1.84 21.06 4.56
C ASN A 209 1.79 21.41 3.07
N PRO A 210 2.75 21.03 2.22
CA PRO A 210 2.77 21.48 0.82
C PRO A 210 1.48 21.14 0.07
N ARG A 211 1.06 19.88 0.12
CA ARG A 211 -0.14 19.40 -0.58
C ARG A 211 -1.44 19.78 0.14
N SER A 212 -1.47 19.66 1.46
CA SER A 212 -2.68 19.91 2.25
C SER A 212 -3.06 21.41 2.35
N ARG A 213 -2.09 22.33 2.19
CA ARG A 213 -2.33 23.77 2.24
C ARG A 213 -2.44 24.43 0.87
N ARG A 214 -1.70 23.92 -0.14
CA ARG A 214 -1.75 24.39 -1.54
C ARG A 214 -2.46 23.35 -2.37
N ARG A 215 -3.78 23.26 -2.18
CA ARG A 215 -4.64 22.25 -2.80
C ARG A 215 -4.90 22.60 -4.26
N GLU A 216 -4.85 21.61 -5.12
CA GLU A 216 -5.47 21.68 -6.42
C GLU A 216 -6.97 21.53 -6.25
N LYS A 217 -7.75 22.26 -7.02
CA LYS A 217 -9.21 22.22 -7.00
C LYS A 217 -9.71 21.93 -8.39
N SER A 218 -10.67 21.03 -8.48
CA SER A 218 -11.22 20.59 -9.77
C SER A 218 -12.68 20.23 -9.64
N PRO A 219 -13.45 20.31 -10.73
CA PRO A 219 -14.79 19.74 -10.79
C PRO A 219 -14.75 18.23 -10.44
N LEU A 220 -15.83 17.74 -9.85
CA LEU A 220 -15.92 16.35 -9.40
C LEU A 220 -15.70 15.34 -10.55
N GLU A 221 -16.16 15.68 -11.74
CA GLU A 221 -16.04 14.86 -12.95
C GLU A 221 -14.61 14.65 -13.44
N ASP A 222 -13.65 15.49 -13.00
CA ASP A 222 -12.22 15.37 -13.34
C ASP A 222 -11.51 14.34 -12.45
N TYR A 223 -12.12 13.94 -11.32
CA TYR A 223 -11.59 12.93 -10.42
C TYR A 223 -11.94 11.53 -10.89
N ASN A 224 -11.09 10.96 -11.74
CA ASN A 224 -11.32 9.67 -12.37
C ASN A 224 -11.35 8.48 -11.40
N HIS A 225 -10.73 8.60 -10.21
CA HIS A 225 -10.66 7.52 -9.22
C HIS A 225 -12.06 6.98 -8.83
N ILE A 226 -13.10 7.82 -8.81
CA ILE A 226 -14.46 7.40 -8.47
C ILE A 226 -14.99 6.41 -9.52
N ARG A 227 -14.79 6.71 -10.82
CA ARG A 227 -15.24 5.85 -11.92
C ARG A 227 -14.47 4.52 -11.98
N VAL A 228 -13.16 4.56 -11.77
CA VAL A 228 -12.37 3.31 -11.77
C VAL A 228 -12.59 2.49 -10.50
N ALA A 229 -13.06 3.10 -9.40
CA ALA A 229 -13.53 2.39 -8.22
C ALA A 229 -14.81 1.57 -8.49
N GLU A 230 -15.65 1.98 -9.44
CA GLU A 230 -16.79 1.18 -9.89
C GLU A 230 -16.36 -0.17 -10.49
N ILE A 231 -15.23 -0.20 -11.21
CA ILE A 231 -14.64 -1.44 -11.73
C ILE A 231 -14.23 -2.35 -10.57
N ALA A 232 -13.59 -1.81 -9.53
CA ALA A 232 -13.23 -2.58 -8.35
C ALA A 232 -14.48 -3.18 -7.66
N ARG A 233 -15.59 -2.41 -7.57
CA ARG A 233 -16.87 -2.92 -7.08
C ARG A 233 -17.38 -4.07 -7.93
N GLN A 234 -17.40 -3.91 -9.26
CA GLN A 234 -17.83 -4.96 -10.19
C GLN A 234 -17.02 -6.26 -10.01
N VAL A 235 -15.69 -6.13 -9.84
CA VAL A 235 -14.83 -7.31 -9.58
C VAL A 235 -15.27 -8.04 -8.31
N VAL A 236 -15.52 -7.30 -7.20
CA VAL A 236 -16.01 -7.91 -5.94
C VAL A 236 -17.38 -8.56 -6.10
N GLU A 237 -18.33 -7.89 -6.76
CA GLU A 237 -19.68 -8.39 -6.97
C GLU A 237 -19.72 -9.65 -7.85
N ASN A 238 -18.73 -9.81 -8.72
CA ASN A 238 -18.54 -11.00 -9.55
C ASN A 238 -17.65 -12.08 -8.90
N GLY A 239 -17.33 -11.95 -7.62
CA GLY A 239 -16.57 -12.94 -6.86
C GLY A 239 -15.06 -12.89 -7.04
N GLY A 240 -14.54 -11.83 -7.68
CA GLY A 240 -13.11 -11.56 -7.77
C GLY A 240 -12.53 -10.98 -6.47
N LEU A 241 -11.22 -10.99 -6.33
CA LEU A 241 -10.51 -10.54 -5.14
C LEU A 241 -9.99 -9.10 -5.34
N VAL A 242 -10.51 -8.17 -4.53
CA VAL A 242 -10.01 -6.78 -4.46
C VAL A 242 -9.45 -6.54 -3.08
N GLN A 243 -8.29 -5.92 -2.99
CA GLN A 243 -7.62 -5.56 -1.75
C GLN A 243 -7.23 -4.08 -1.74
N ALA A 244 -7.14 -3.50 -0.53
CA ALA A 244 -6.76 -2.11 -0.36
C ALA A 244 -5.24 -1.91 -0.52
N GLY A 245 -4.88 -0.89 -1.31
CA GLY A 245 -3.51 -0.41 -1.47
C GLY A 245 -3.48 1.11 -1.41
N GLY A 246 -3.08 1.67 -0.27
CA GLY A 246 -3.04 3.12 -0.07
C GLY A 246 -1.90 3.84 -0.79
N HIS A 247 -0.98 3.09 -1.39
CA HIS A 247 0.19 3.54 -2.15
C HIS A 247 1.25 4.31 -1.33
N GLY A 248 0.90 4.86 -0.16
CA GLY A 248 1.85 5.57 0.70
C GLY A 248 1.98 7.08 0.43
N GLN A 249 1.07 7.67 -0.33
CA GLN A 249 1.07 9.11 -0.65
C GLN A 249 0.99 9.98 0.61
N LEU A 250 0.20 9.58 1.59
CA LEU A 250 0.19 10.11 2.95
C LEU A 250 0.02 8.93 3.91
N ASN A 251 1.14 8.40 4.38
CA ASN A 251 1.18 7.14 5.14
C ASN A 251 0.20 7.13 6.31
N GLY A 252 -0.46 6.00 6.49
CA GLY A 252 -1.52 5.77 7.46
C GLY A 252 -2.90 6.09 6.88
N ILE A 253 -3.23 7.35 6.68
CA ILE A 253 -4.56 7.76 6.22
C ILE A 253 -4.87 7.32 4.78
N CYS A 254 -3.86 7.19 3.92
CA CYS A 254 -4.09 6.79 2.52
C CYS A 254 -4.71 5.39 2.38
N THR A 255 -4.50 4.49 3.32
CA THR A 255 -5.20 3.20 3.36
C THR A 255 -6.70 3.37 3.57
N HIS A 256 -7.09 4.36 4.40
CA HIS A 256 -8.50 4.72 4.57
C HIS A 256 -9.07 5.40 3.33
N TRP A 257 -8.31 6.28 2.68
CA TRP A 257 -8.72 6.90 1.42
C TRP A 257 -9.03 5.85 0.36
N GLU A 258 -8.25 4.79 0.28
CA GLU A 258 -8.53 3.69 -0.64
C GLU A 258 -9.90 3.04 -0.33
N MET A 259 -10.15 2.68 0.93
CA MET A 259 -11.45 2.13 1.35
C MET A 259 -12.61 3.11 1.15
N TRP A 260 -12.40 4.40 1.41
CA TRP A 260 -13.42 5.43 1.18
C TRP A 260 -13.71 5.61 -0.30
N SER A 261 -12.68 5.54 -1.15
CA SER A 261 -12.82 5.59 -2.61
C SER A 261 -13.57 4.36 -3.15
N PHE A 262 -13.38 3.18 -2.56
CA PHE A 262 -14.21 2.01 -2.90
C PHE A 262 -15.70 2.27 -2.63
N VAL A 263 -16.03 2.92 -1.52
CA VAL A 263 -17.43 3.28 -1.22
C VAL A 263 -17.93 4.39 -2.16
N GLN A 264 -17.09 5.35 -2.56
CA GLN A 264 -17.46 6.32 -3.61
C GLN A 264 -17.78 5.61 -4.95
N GLY A 265 -17.09 4.51 -5.28
CA GLY A 265 -17.38 3.64 -6.44
C GLY A 265 -18.56 2.69 -6.23
N GLY A 266 -19.27 2.78 -5.10
CA GLY A 266 -20.51 2.06 -4.84
C GLY A 266 -20.36 0.74 -4.06
N MET A 267 -19.19 0.40 -3.53
CA MET A 267 -19.08 -0.69 -2.57
C MET A 267 -19.82 -0.35 -1.27
N THR A 268 -20.38 -1.35 -0.63
CA THR A 268 -20.83 -1.18 0.76
C THR A 268 -19.65 -0.96 1.70
N PRO A 269 -19.82 -0.28 2.85
CA PRO A 269 -18.77 -0.13 3.83
C PRO A 269 -18.14 -1.47 4.27
N MET A 270 -18.95 -2.53 4.40
CA MET A 270 -18.45 -3.88 4.75
C MET A 270 -17.57 -4.50 3.65
N GLN A 271 -17.91 -4.30 2.37
CA GLN A 271 -17.06 -4.75 1.26
C GLN A 271 -15.72 -4.01 1.28
N ALA A 272 -15.75 -2.69 1.45
CA ALA A 272 -14.53 -1.88 1.53
C ALA A 272 -13.64 -2.25 2.74
N LEU A 273 -14.25 -2.50 3.91
CA LEU A 273 -13.51 -3.02 5.08
C LEU A 273 -12.92 -4.40 4.80
N GLY A 274 -13.65 -5.27 4.11
CA GLY A 274 -13.14 -6.57 3.66
C GLY A 274 -11.89 -6.43 2.79
N CYS A 275 -11.84 -5.44 1.89
CA CYS A 275 -10.67 -5.14 1.07
C CYS A 275 -9.44 -4.74 1.91
N GLY A 276 -9.65 -3.98 3.00
CA GLY A 276 -8.60 -3.56 3.93
C GLY A 276 -8.23 -4.61 5.01
N THR A 277 -8.87 -5.77 5.02
CA THR A 277 -8.69 -6.80 6.05
C THR A 277 -8.49 -8.19 5.43
N ILE A 278 -9.55 -9.01 5.38
CA ILE A 278 -9.47 -10.41 4.97
C ILE A 278 -9.06 -10.60 3.51
N ASN A 279 -9.45 -9.70 2.61
CA ASN A 279 -9.06 -9.81 1.21
C ASN A 279 -7.55 -9.54 1.03
N GLY A 280 -7.02 -8.53 1.73
CA GLY A 280 -5.58 -8.28 1.76
C GLY A 280 -4.81 -9.48 2.31
N ALA A 281 -5.31 -10.12 3.38
CA ALA A 281 -4.70 -11.33 3.93
C ALA A 281 -4.72 -12.49 2.93
N LYS A 282 -5.86 -12.72 2.26
CA LYS A 282 -5.98 -13.76 1.21
C LYS A 282 -5.02 -13.51 0.05
N TYR A 283 -4.93 -12.26 -0.40
CA TYR A 283 -4.02 -11.89 -1.48
C TYR A 283 -2.55 -12.21 -1.15
N LEU A 284 -2.15 -11.94 0.10
CA LEU A 284 -0.79 -12.20 0.57
C LEU A 284 -0.57 -13.65 1.04
N GLY A 285 -1.61 -14.50 1.02
CA GLY A 285 -1.53 -15.87 1.53
C GLY A 285 -1.38 -15.95 3.06
N LEU A 286 -1.89 -14.95 3.79
CA LEU A 286 -1.79 -14.81 5.24
C LEU A 286 -3.13 -14.95 5.95
N ASP A 287 -4.18 -15.36 5.26
CA ASP A 287 -5.55 -15.44 5.78
C ASP A 287 -5.75 -16.55 6.84
N GLY A 288 -4.82 -17.48 6.94
CA GLY A 288 -4.74 -18.42 8.07
C GLY A 288 -4.37 -17.74 9.39
N ASP A 289 -3.60 -16.65 9.33
CA ASP A 289 -3.04 -15.98 10.51
C ASP A 289 -3.63 -14.58 10.76
N LEU A 290 -4.16 -13.92 9.74
CA LEU A 290 -4.55 -12.51 9.75
C LEU A 290 -5.88 -12.26 9.04
N GLY A 291 -6.38 -11.02 9.15
CA GLY A 291 -7.46 -10.47 8.32
C GLY A 291 -8.87 -10.69 8.86
N SER A 292 -9.05 -11.53 9.87
CA SER A 292 -10.34 -11.75 10.56
C SER A 292 -10.12 -11.98 12.05
N LEU A 293 -11.17 -11.79 12.83
CA LEU A 293 -11.19 -12.03 14.28
C LEU A 293 -11.62 -13.48 14.54
N GLU A 294 -10.66 -14.36 14.66
CA GLU A 294 -10.87 -15.78 14.92
C GLU A 294 -9.89 -16.30 15.97
N VAL A 295 -10.32 -17.27 16.77
CA VAL A 295 -9.45 -17.92 17.76
C VAL A 295 -8.30 -18.64 17.06
N GLY A 296 -7.08 -18.34 17.49
CA GLY A 296 -5.86 -18.93 16.94
C GLY A 296 -5.12 -18.01 15.96
N LYS A 297 -5.74 -16.94 15.47
CA LYS A 297 -5.06 -15.93 14.65
C LYS A 297 -4.25 -14.96 15.49
N LEU A 298 -3.30 -14.28 14.86
CA LEU A 298 -2.49 -13.24 15.47
C LEU A 298 -3.37 -12.09 15.94
N ALA A 299 -3.03 -11.51 17.10
CA ALA A 299 -3.79 -10.40 17.67
C ALA A 299 -3.40 -9.08 16.98
N ASP A 300 -3.93 -8.90 15.78
CA ASP A 300 -3.95 -7.64 15.02
C ASP A 300 -5.40 -7.12 15.03
N ILE A 301 -5.70 -6.22 15.98
CA ILE A 301 -7.07 -5.82 16.30
C ILE A 301 -7.16 -4.29 16.42
N LEU A 302 -8.20 -3.71 15.85
CA LEU A 302 -8.51 -2.29 16.03
C LEU A 302 -9.70 -2.14 16.97
N VAL A 303 -9.54 -1.32 18.00
CA VAL A 303 -10.64 -0.87 18.83
C VAL A 303 -11.02 0.52 18.37
N MET A 304 -12.26 0.68 17.91
CA MET A 304 -12.75 1.95 17.41
C MET A 304 -13.13 2.90 18.57
N GLU A 305 -13.18 4.20 18.28
CA GLU A 305 -13.77 5.16 19.21
C GLU A 305 -15.24 4.81 19.49
N LYS A 306 -15.74 5.19 20.69
CA LYS A 306 -17.03 4.72 21.22
C LYS A 306 -18.24 4.90 20.29
N ASP A 307 -18.24 5.98 19.50
CA ASP A 307 -19.33 6.37 18.59
C ASP A 307 -18.98 6.14 17.11
N ALA A 308 -17.86 5.47 16.82
CA ALA A 308 -17.44 5.15 15.45
C ALA A 308 -18.01 3.79 15.03
N ASP A 309 -18.65 3.76 13.85
CA ASP A 309 -19.16 2.53 13.24
C ASP A 309 -18.80 2.48 11.74
N PRO A 310 -17.59 2.02 11.40
CA PRO A 310 -17.15 1.96 10.02
C PRO A 310 -17.96 0.99 9.15
N THR A 311 -18.78 0.12 9.76
CA THR A 311 -19.67 -0.78 9.00
C THR A 311 -20.87 -0.05 8.40
N LYS A 312 -21.19 1.13 8.94
CA LYS A 312 -22.26 2.01 8.45
C LYS A 312 -21.71 3.25 7.74
N GLN A 313 -20.70 3.85 8.34
CA GLN A 313 -20.06 5.06 7.83
C GLN A 313 -18.55 4.78 7.64
N ILE A 314 -18.14 4.54 6.40
CA ILE A 314 -16.74 4.15 6.12
C ILE A 314 -15.72 5.20 6.59
N ARG A 315 -16.09 6.47 6.68
CA ARG A 315 -15.21 7.53 7.19
C ARG A 315 -14.82 7.32 8.65
N ASP A 316 -15.63 6.57 9.41
CA ASP A 316 -15.29 6.20 10.80
C ASP A 316 -14.13 5.20 10.87
N SER A 317 -13.71 4.59 9.77
CA SER A 317 -12.60 3.63 9.76
C SER A 317 -11.28 4.21 10.28
N GLU A 318 -11.05 5.52 10.14
CA GLU A 318 -9.88 6.20 10.69
C GLU A 318 -9.97 6.49 12.19
N ARG A 319 -11.17 6.39 12.78
CA ARG A 319 -11.43 6.73 14.18
C ARG A 319 -11.04 5.59 15.12
N VAL A 320 -9.78 5.21 15.05
CA VAL A 320 -9.19 4.15 15.87
C VAL A 320 -8.83 4.71 17.24
N HIS A 321 -9.27 4.02 18.29
CA HIS A 321 -8.91 4.29 19.68
C HIS A 321 -7.65 3.52 20.09
N LEU A 322 -7.63 2.20 19.86
CA LEU A 322 -6.46 1.37 20.13
C LEU A 322 -6.06 0.59 18.87
N THR A 323 -4.77 0.54 18.61
CA THR A 323 -4.18 -0.35 17.63
C THR A 323 -3.45 -1.46 18.37
N ILE A 324 -3.88 -2.69 18.15
CA ILE A 324 -3.23 -3.89 18.67
C ILE A 324 -2.52 -4.55 17.50
N ALA A 325 -1.21 -4.58 17.56
CA ALA A 325 -0.35 -5.15 16.52
C ALA A 325 0.52 -6.28 17.12
N ASN A 326 0.30 -7.49 16.67
CA ASN A 326 0.97 -8.68 17.19
C ASN A 326 0.87 -8.78 18.74
N GLY A 327 -0.30 -8.45 19.30
CA GLY A 327 -0.57 -8.46 20.75
C GLY A 327 -0.05 -7.25 21.52
N ARG A 328 0.72 -6.35 20.92
CA ARG A 328 1.15 -5.08 21.53
C ARG A 328 0.06 -4.03 21.38
N ILE A 329 -0.29 -3.36 22.47
CA ILE A 329 -1.41 -2.42 22.53
C ILE A 329 -0.89 -0.99 22.54
N PHE A 330 -1.33 -0.21 21.54
CA PHE A 330 -0.96 1.20 21.38
C PHE A 330 -2.22 2.09 21.41
N ASP A 331 -2.14 3.19 22.14
CA ASP A 331 -3.08 4.30 22.01
C ASP A 331 -2.89 4.94 20.63
N ALA A 332 -3.92 4.93 19.78
CA ALA A 332 -3.79 5.39 18.40
C ALA A 332 -3.58 6.90 18.26
N ALA A 333 -3.97 7.69 19.25
CA ALA A 333 -3.79 9.13 19.23
C ALA A 333 -2.35 9.56 19.55
N THR A 334 -1.65 8.79 20.40
CA THR A 334 -0.31 9.14 20.88
C THR A 334 0.76 8.15 20.49
N MET A 335 0.38 6.94 20.11
CA MET A 335 1.24 5.78 19.93
C MET A 335 2.02 5.40 21.18
N THR A 336 1.46 5.72 22.36
CA THR A 336 1.95 5.23 23.64
C THR A 336 1.61 3.75 23.76
N GLU A 337 2.61 2.91 24.00
CA GLU A 337 2.39 1.50 24.25
C GLU A 337 1.95 1.29 25.71
N GLN A 338 0.89 0.51 25.92
CA GLN A 338 0.24 0.35 27.21
C GLN A 338 1.19 -0.11 28.33
N ASN A 339 2.12 -1.00 28.02
CA ASN A 339 3.02 -1.57 29.02
C ASN A 339 4.28 -0.72 29.29
N SER A 340 4.73 0.10 28.35
CA SER A 340 5.94 0.91 28.48
C SER A 340 5.68 2.35 28.90
N GLN A 341 4.47 2.85 28.65
CA GLN A 341 4.07 4.26 28.85
C GLN A 341 4.96 5.26 28.09
N ILE A 342 5.71 4.79 27.08
CA ILE A 342 6.61 5.62 26.28
C ILE A 342 5.94 5.95 24.97
N ALA A 343 5.66 7.24 24.74
CA ALA A 343 5.22 7.75 23.46
C ALA A 343 6.41 8.04 22.54
N PRO A 344 6.26 7.90 21.21
CA PRO A 344 7.29 8.34 20.28
C PRO A 344 7.42 9.87 20.34
N ASP A 345 8.65 10.33 20.28
CA ASP A 345 8.95 11.75 20.21
C ASP A 345 9.68 12.06 18.91
N PHE A 346 9.15 13.02 18.17
CA PHE A 346 9.68 13.44 16.88
C PHE A 346 10.17 14.89 16.94
N TYR A 347 11.32 15.17 16.33
CA TYR A 347 11.99 16.47 16.42
C TYR A 347 11.09 17.65 16.01
N TRP A 348 10.19 17.49 15.03
CA TRP A 348 9.33 18.58 14.58
C TRP A 348 8.26 19.00 15.59
N ARG A 349 8.03 18.20 16.63
CA ARG A 349 7.12 18.57 17.72
C ARG A 349 7.71 19.66 18.62
N HIS A 350 9.04 19.77 18.65
CA HIS A 350 9.78 20.71 19.49
C HIS A 350 10.24 21.95 18.71
N VAL A 351 10.07 21.95 17.39
CA VAL A 351 10.52 23.03 16.54
C VAL A 351 9.30 23.92 16.21
N GLY A 352 9.39 25.20 16.56
CA GLY A 352 8.33 26.17 16.25
C GLY A 352 8.07 26.26 14.74
N ASN A 353 6.89 26.75 14.35
CA ASN A 353 6.33 26.74 13.00
C ASN A 353 7.15 27.38 11.88
N GLY A 354 8.43 27.72 12.08
CA GLY A 354 9.26 28.50 11.17
C GLY A 354 10.57 27.86 10.72
N ILE A 355 10.88 26.63 11.08
CA ILE A 355 12.16 26.03 10.72
C ILE A 355 12.04 25.21 9.44
N SER A 356 12.58 25.74 8.37
CA SER A 356 12.98 24.96 7.21
C SER A 356 14.42 24.47 7.42
N PHE A 357 14.60 23.25 7.90
CA PHE A 357 15.85 22.57 7.65
C PHE A 357 15.85 22.09 6.19
N PRO A 358 16.96 22.21 5.47
CA PRO A 358 17.14 21.48 4.23
C PRO A 358 17.26 20.00 4.60
N LEU A 359 16.11 19.34 4.72
CA LEU A 359 16.10 17.90 4.81
C LEU A 359 16.48 17.35 3.44
N PRO A 360 17.35 16.32 3.37
CA PRO A 360 17.55 15.63 2.11
C PRO A 360 16.17 15.22 1.58
N ILE A 361 15.90 15.53 0.33
CA ILE A 361 14.70 15.08 -0.37
C ILE A 361 14.68 13.57 -0.18
N ALA A 362 13.72 13.08 0.58
CA ALA A 362 13.46 11.66 0.60
C ALA A 362 13.21 11.32 -0.86
N THR A 363 14.12 10.58 -1.48
CA THR A 363 13.91 10.00 -2.79
C THR A 363 12.83 8.95 -2.61
N GLY A 364 11.58 9.45 -2.56
CA GLY A 364 10.41 8.62 -2.69
C GLY A 364 10.54 7.87 -4.00
N CYS A 365 10.00 6.70 -4.08
CA CYS A 365 9.92 5.90 -5.29
C CYS A 365 9.61 6.83 -6.46
N SER A 366 10.56 7.00 -7.38
CA SER A 366 10.39 7.83 -8.58
C SER A 366 9.57 7.06 -9.62
N CYS A 367 8.39 6.60 -9.23
CA CYS A 367 7.40 6.16 -10.19
C CYS A 367 6.94 7.38 -10.98
N GLY A 368 7.62 7.67 -12.09
CA GLY A 368 7.10 8.50 -13.15
C GLY A 368 7.16 10.01 -12.97
N ARG A 369 8.35 10.60 -12.78
CA ARG A 369 8.61 11.93 -13.32
C ARG A 369 9.83 11.87 -14.22
N SER A 370 9.59 11.75 -15.52
CA SER A 370 10.56 12.21 -16.52
C SER A 370 10.67 13.71 -16.40
N THR A 371 11.79 14.20 -15.89
CA THR A 371 12.18 15.58 -16.14
C THR A 371 12.83 15.63 -17.51
N ASN A 372 12.16 16.23 -18.48
CA ASN A 372 12.85 16.87 -19.61
C ASN A 372 13.64 18.06 -19.10
#